data_41d39b5730c64709eff30151cd5484fd
#
_entry.id   41d39b5730c64709eff30151cd5484fd
#
_cell.length_a   1.000
_cell.length_b   1.000
_cell.length_c   1.000
_cell.angle_alpha   90.00
_cell.angle_beta   90.00
_cell.angle_gamma   90.00
#
_symmetry.space_group_name_H-M   'P 1'
#
loop_
_entity.id
_entity.type
_entity.pdbx_description
1 polymer ?
#
loop_
_entity_poly.entity_id
_entity_poly.type
_entity_poly.pdbx_seq_one_letter_code
_entity_poly.pdbx_strand_id
1 'polypeptide(L)'
;GFVQRCAQCDPSVSGDSLRRANKSLDHIVQHGVRVLSERLYLHIRLFFERLVKRKWLTNTEPYEQIEALIKEDFKKYRRMDNPPYQLLVAEVHRRVVMEYLRSIMRGRIICTSMKMRKRMAGRLRDEGKQIKVLFKDLESPSSWLDSALSHISEIIQLEDVPSIQMEVGILVREFPDVRKKHVSAILNIRGMTRQAERQEILNIVKDIENCDAGPSPLSRDRALFSEVPVTSEVHCLNVGLSRIALTASSCVSALRPRRRKTRTPVQENPEEVL
;
A
#
# COMPACT_ATOMS: atom_id res chain seq x y z
N GLY A 1 -12.00 -32.22 14.70
CA GLY A 1 -13.14 -31.51 14.21
C GLY A 1 -14.30 -32.41 13.84
N PHE A 2 -15.42 -31.88 13.33
CA PHE A 2 -16.64 -32.63 12.98
C PHE A 2 -16.36 -33.81 12.04
N VAL A 3 -15.61 -33.57 10.96
CA VAL A 3 -15.24 -34.61 9.96
C VAL A 3 -14.46 -35.76 10.58
N GLN A 4 -13.56 -35.48 11.52
CA GLN A 4 -12.83 -36.50 12.24
C GLN A 4 -13.74 -37.35 13.15
N ARG A 5 -14.73 -36.76 13.80
CA ARG A 5 -15.73 -37.49 14.59
C ARG A 5 -16.61 -38.38 13.72
N CYS A 6 -17.03 -37.89 12.56
CA CYS A 6 -17.77 -38.71 11.60
C CYS A 6 -16.95 -39.94 11.14
N ALA A 7 -15.66 -39.77 10.89
CA ALA A 7 -14.77 -40.88 10.52
C ALA A 7 -14.56 -41.93 11.66
N GLN A 8 -14.64 -41.48 12.89
CA GLN A 8 -14.57 -42.41 14.06
C GLN A 8 -15.87 -43.23 14.21
N CYS A 9 -17.01 -42.69 13.75
CA CYS A 9 -18.30 -43.38 13.80
C CYS A 9 -18.52 -44.35 12.64
N ASP A 10 -17.85 -44.13 11.50
CA ASP A 10 -17.96 -45.00 10.32
C ASP A 10 -16.58 -45.37 9.75
N PRO A 11 -16.04 -46.54 10.05
CA PRO A 11 -14.75 -46.99 9.55
C PRO A 11 -14.68 -47.20 8.03
N SER A 12 -15.82 -47.20 7.34
CA SER A 12 -15.91 -47.39 5.88
C SER A 12 -15.54 -46.11 5.12
N VAL A 13 -15.45 -44.96 5.81
CA VAL A 13 -15.13 -43.69 5.19
C VAL A 13 -13.65 -43.65 4.77
N SER A 14 -13.40 -43.61 3.47
CA SER A 14 -12.04 -43.61 2.93
C SER A 14 -11.26 -42.35 3.34
N GLY A 15 -9.94 -42.48 3.57
CA GLY A 15 -9.06 -41.35 3.86
C GLY A 15 -9.09 -40.26 2.76
N ASP A 16 -9.38 -40.62 1.51
CA ASP A 16 -9.52 -39.67 0.41
C ASP A 16 -10.80 -38.84 0.49
N SER A 17 -11.88 -39.45 0.95
CA SER A 17 -13.15 -38.74 1.18
C SER A 17 -13.00 -37.70 2.30
N LEU A 18 -12.31 -38.09 3.38
CA LEU A 18 -11.98 -37.20 4.49
C LEU A 18 -11.10 -36.03 4.06
N ARG A 19 -10.05 -36.29 3.26
CA ARG A 19 -9.20 -35.24 2.71
C ARG A 19 -9.97 -34.26 1.83
N ARG A 20 -10.85 -34.76 0.96
CA ARG A 20 -11.72 -33.90 0.11
C ARG A 20 -12.67 -33.06 0.93
N ALA A 21 -13.31 -33.66 1.94
CA ALA A 21 -14.19 -32.92 2.85
C ALA A 21 -13.48 -31.82 3.61
N ASN A 22 -12.30 -32.11 4.19
CA ASN A 22 -11.49 -31.11 4.88
C ASN A 22 -11.06 -29.98 3.94
N LYS A 23 -10.58 -30.30 2.74
CA LYS A 23 -10.21 -29.30 1.73
C LYS A 23 -11.38 -28.39 1.36
N SER A 24 -12.59 -28.95 1.22
CA SER A 24 -13.81 -28.17 0.93
C SER A 24 -14.16 -27.24 2.09
N LEU A 25 -14.06 -27.72 3.33
CA LEU A 25 -14.29 -26.90 4.52
C LEU A 25 -13.24 -25.78 4.65
N ASP A 26 -11.97 -26.07 4.39
CA ASP A 26 -10.92 -25.04 4.38
C ASP A 26 -11.20 -23.95 3.33
N HIS A 27 -11.65 -24.34 2.15
CA HIS A 27 -12.09 -23.38 1.11
C HIS A 27 -13.24 -22.48 1.57
N ILE A 28 -14.25 -23.07 2.24
CA ILE A 28 -15.39 -22.31 2.77
C ILE A 28 -14.91 -21.33 3.84
N VAL A 29 -14.05 -21.78 4.76
CA VAL A 29 -13.49 -20.91 5.81
C VAL A 29 -12.67 -19.76 5.20
N GLN A 30 -11.77 -20.06 4.26
CA GLN A 30 -10.98 -19.04 3.58
C GLN A 30 -11.85 -18.04 2.79
N HIS A 31 -12.92 -18.52 2.17
CA HIS A 31 -13.87 -17.65 1.49
C HIS A 31 -14.59 -16.73 2.49
N GLY A 32 -15.07 -17.28 3.59
CA GLY A 32 -15.71 -16.53 4.67
C GLY A 32 -14.79 -15.45 5.26
N VAL A 33 -13.53 -15.80 5.54
CA VAL A 33 -12.51 -14.87 6.03
C VAL A 33 -12.31 -13.71 5.05
N ARG A 34 -12.19 -14.01 3.73
CA ARG A 34 -12.06 -12.95 2.71
C ARG A 34 -13.26 -12.03 2.67
N VAL A 35 -14.47 -12.57 2.70
CA VAL A 35 -15.71 -11.78 2.67
C VAL A 35 -15.82 -10.88 3.91
N LEU A 36 -15.52 -11.39 5.09
CA LEU A 36 -15.55 -10.60 6.33
C LEU A 36 -14.46 -9.52 6.34
N SER A 37 -13.25 -9.85 5.91
CA SER A 37 -12.16 -8.89 5.78
C SER A 37 -12.48 -7.78 4.78
N GLU A 38 -13.05 -8.13 3.61
CA GLU A 38 -13.44 -7.13 2.61
C GLU A 38 -14.58 -6.23 3.13
N ARG A 39 -15.57 -6.80 3.82
CA ARG A 39 -16.65 -6.02 4.43
C ARG A 39 -16.10 -5.02 5.44
N LEU A 40 -15.22 -5.44 6.33
CA LEU A 40 -14.56 -4.53 7.27
C LEU A 40 -13.77 -3.45 6.53
N TYR A 41 -13.00 -3.84 5.49
CA TYR A 41 -12.24 -2.88 4.70
C TYR A 41 -13.11 -1.81 4.07
N LEU A 42 -14.29 -2.15 3.56
CA LEU A 42 -15.22 -1.17 2.99
C LEU A 42 -15.63 -0.09 3.99
N HIS A 43 -15.71 -0.42 5.29
CA HIS A 43 -16.01 0.55 6.34
C HIS A 43 -14.83 1.47 6.65
N ILE A 44 -13.59 0.95 6.62
CA ILE A 44 -12.40 1.71 7.04
C ILE A 44 -11.65 2.39 5.89
N ARG A 45 -11.90 2.02 4.62
CA ARG A 45 -11.14 2.50 3.45
C ARG A 45 -11.09 4.02 3.32
N LEU A 46 -12.19 4.71 3.63
CA LEU A 46 -12.25 6.17 3.50
C LEU A 46 -11.31 6.88 4.48
N PHE A 47 -11.03 6.27 5.63
CA PHE A 47 -10.07 6.78 6.59
C PHE A 47 -8.63 6.54 6.12
N PHE A 48 -8.33 5.41 5.46
CA PHE A 48 -7.04 5.19 4.81
C PHE A 48 -6.76 6.25 3.73
N GLU A 49 -7.76 6.69 2.99
CA GLU A 49 -7.61 7.76 2.02
C GLU A 49 -7.23 9.11 2.64
N ARG A 50 -7.49 9.30 3.92
CA ARG A 50 -7.15 10.50 4.70
C ARG A 50 -5.77 10.42 5.35
N LEU A 51 -5.17 9.21 5.46
CA LEU A 51 -3.82 9.02 5.97
C LEU A 51 -2.76 9.60 5.02
N VAL A 52 -1.60 9.91 5.59
CA VAL A 52 -0.41 10.39 4.88
C VAL A 52 -0.71 11.55 3.92
N LYS A 53 -1.61 12.45 4.35
CA LYS A 53 -1.88 13.75 3.75
C LYS A 53 -1.41 14.87 4.70
N ARG A 54 -1.28 16.09 4.20
CA ARG A 54 -0.78 17.23 5.00
C ARG A 54 -1.51 17.41 6.33
N LYS A 55 -2.84 17.28 6.33
CA LYS A 55 -3.67 17.37 7.55
C LYS A 55 -3.41 16.23 8.54
N TRP A 56 -3.06 15.04 8.05
CA TRP A 56 -2.75 13.89 8.90
C TRP A 56 -1.56 14.15 9.84
N LEU A 57 -0.59 14.99 9.48
CA LEU A 57 0.53 15.34 10.38
C LEU A 57 0.09 15.98 11.71
N THR A 58 -1.11 16.53 11.77
CA THR A 58 -1.66 17.21 12.95
C THR A 58 -2.99 16.66 13.43
N ASN A 59 -3.58 15.70 12.71
CA ASN A 59 -4.88 15.12 13.03
C ASN A 59 -4.77 13.60 13.19
N THR A 60 -5.09 13.08 14.38
CA THR A 60 -5.07 11.67 14.75
C THR A 60 -6.31 10.91 14.30
N GLU A 61 -7.40 11.64 14.12
CA GLU A 61 -8.74 11.09 13.89
C GLU A 61 -8.82 9.99 12.83
N PRO A 62 -8.14 10.07 11.65
CA PRO A 62 -8.28 9.04 10.64
C PRO A 62 -7.86 7.65 11.13
N TYR A 63 -6.74 7.55 11.86
CA TYR A 63 -6.30 6.27 12.40
C TYR A 63 -7.15 5.81 13.59
N GLU A 64 -7.52 6.73 14.48
CA GLU A 64 -8.42 6.44 15.61
C GLU A 64 -9.76 5.85 15.16
N GLN A 65 -10.31 6.34 14.04
CA GLN A 65 -11.52 5.79 13.44
C GLN A 65 -11.30 4.38 12.87
N ILE A 66 -10.16 4.12 12.21
CA ILE A 66 -9.81 2.79 11.73
C ILE A 66 -9.74 1.81 12.92
N GLU A 67 -9.02 2.17 13.97
CA GLU A 67 -8.86 1.36 15.16
C GLU A 67 -10.19 1.07 15.86
N ALA A 68 -11.03 2.10 16.03
CA ALA A 68 -12.34 1.98 16.66
C ALA A 68 -13.27 1.02 15.91
N LEU A 69 -13.33 1.14 14.58
CA LEU A 69 -14.16 0.28 13.73
C LEU A 69 -13.68 -1.17 13.74
N ILE A 70 -12.36 -1.41 13.72
CA ILE A 70 -11.81 -2.75 13.86
C ILE A 70 -12.19 -3.35 15.21
N LYS A 71 -12.01 -2.63 16.31
CA LYS A 71 -12.38 -3.10 17.64
C LYS A 71 -13.87 -3.42 17.74
N GLU A 72 -14.73 -2.59 17.13
CA GLU A 72 -16.18 -2.80 17.13
C GLU A 72 -16.59 -4.08 16.37
N ASP A 73 -16.04 -4.29 15.18
CA ASP A 73 -16.35 -5.50 14.41
C ASP A 73 -15.78 -6.77 15.07
N PHE A 74 -14.59 -6.70 15.65
CA PHE A 74 -13.99 -7.85 16.34
C PHE A 74 -14.71 -8.23 17.64
N LYS A 75 -15.48 -7.34 18.27
CA LYS A 75 -16.41 -7.73 19.36
C LYS A 75 -17.42 -8.78 18.89
N LYS A 76 -17.89 -8.67 17.65
CA LYS A 76 -18.84 -9.62 17.04
C LYS A 76 -18.16 -10.96 16.72
N TYR A 77 -16.90 -10.92 16.28
CA TYR A 77 -16.13 -12.10 15.84
C TYR A 77 -15.54 -12.94 16.98
N ARG A 78 -15.48 -12.42 18.21
CA ARG A 78 -14.98 -13.18 19.40
C ARG A 78 -15.71 -14.48 19.68
N ARG A 79 -16.89 -14.70 19.08
CA ARG A 79 -17.67 -15.94 19.20
C ARG A 79 -17.29 -17.01 18.16
N MET A 80 -16.38 -16.68 17.24
CA MET A 80 -15.89 -17.63 16.25
C MET A 80 -14.98 -18.67 16.91
N ASP A 81 -14.99 -19.88 16.36
CA ASP A 81 -14.00 -20.90 16.71
C ASP A 81 -12.58 -20.43 16.38
N ASN A 82 -11.60 -20.93 17.13
CA ASN A 82 -10.25 -20.37 17.12
C ASN A 82 -9.56 -20.41 15.75
N PRO A 83 -9.51 -21.52 14.96
CA PRO A 83 -8.80 -21.47 13.68
C PRO A 83 -9.35 -20.43 12.71
N PRO A 84 -10.66 -20.36 12.45
CA PRO A 84 -11.24 -19.29 11.61
C PRO A 84 -11.03 -17.89 12.14
N TYR A 85 -11.10 -17.69 13.47
CA TYR A 85 -10.84 -16.40 14.10
C TYR A 85 -9.41 -15.93 13.84
N GLN A 86 -8.41 -16.78 14.08
CA GLN A 86 -7.01 -16.42 13.86
C GLN A 86 -6.72 -16.10 12.39
N LEU A 87 -7.31 -16.85 11.45
CA LEU A 87 -7.20 -16.56 10.02
C LEU A 87 -7.78 -15.18 9.68
N LEU A 88 -8.92 -14.82 10.27
CA LEU A 88 -9.55 -13.51 10.05
C LEU A 88 -8.68 -12.39 10.64
N VAL A 89 -8.17 -12.55 11.86
CA VAL A 89 -7.29 -11.55 12.48
C VAL A 89 -6.01 -11.36 11.66
N ALA A 90 -5.39 -12.45 11.21
CA ALA A 90 -4.18 -12.39 10.37
C ALA A 90 -4.43 -11.65 9.06
N GLU A 91 -5.55 -11.95 8.39
CA GLU A 91 -5.93 -11.31 7.11
C GLU A 91 -6.20 -9.82 7.30
N VAL A 92 -6.95 -9.44 8.35
CA VAL A 92 -7.23 -8.03 8.65
C VAL A 92 -5.96 -7.28 9.05
N HIS A 93 -5.08 -7.88 9.87
CA HIS A 93 -3.79 -7.30 10.23
C HIS A 93 -2.95 -7.00 8.98
N ARG A 94 -2.80 -8.00 8.11
CA ARG A 94 -2.07 -7.85 6.86
C ARG A 94 -2.69 -6.75 5.98
N ARG A 95 -4.02 -6.73 5.86
CA ARG A 95 -4.74 -5.72 5.08
C ARG A 95 -4.52 -4.31 5.62
N VAL A 96 -4.58 -4.12 6.92
CA VAL A 96 -4.37 -2.80 7.56
C VAL A 96 -2.95 -2.30 7.30
N VAL A 97 -1.92 -3.11 7.52
CA VAL A 97 -0.53 -2.72 7.25
C VAL A 97 -0.32 -2.44 5.76
N MET A 98 -0.85 -3.28 4.88
CA MET A 98 -0.76 -3.11 3.43
C MET A 98 -1.41 -1.79 2.95
N GLU A 99 -2.62 -1.47 3.43
CA GLU A 99 -3.31 -0.23 3.05
C GLU A 99 -2.60 1.01 3.63
N TYR A 100 -1.98 0.86 4.80
CA TYR A 100 -1.14 1.91 5.37
C TYR A 100 0.10 2.16 4.49
N LEU A 101 0.79 1.10 4.08
CA LEU A 101 1.91 1.17 3.14
C LEU A 101 1.49 1.78 1.80
N ARG A 102 0.32 1.41 1.26
CA ARG A 102 -0.24 2.04 0.05
C ARG A 102 -0.43 3.55 0.22
N SER A 103 -0.91 3.97 1.39
CA SER A 103 -1.08 5.40 1.69
C SER A 103 0.25 6.14 1.71
N ILE A 104 1.32 5.52 2.23
CA ILE A 104 2.69 6.03 2.20
C ILE A 104 3.19 6.09 0.75
N MET A 105 3.11 4.99 0.01
CA MET A 105 3.68 4.88 -1.35
C MET A 105 2.98 5.75 -2.40
N ARG A 106 1.79 6.29 -2.10
CA ARG A 106 1.15 7.32 -2.92
C ARG A 106 1.90 8.66 -2.93
N GLY A 107 2.86 8.87 -2.02
CA GLY A 107 3.79 9.99 -2.04
C GLY A 107 3.14 11.39 -1.94
N ARG A 108 2.01 11.52 -1.24
CA ARG A 108 1.24 12.78 -1.12
C ARG A 108 1.90 13.83 -0.22
N ILE A 109 2.94 13.46 0.51
CA ILE A 109 3.77 14.34 1.35
C ILE A 109 5.20 14.19 0.93
N ILE A 110 5.89 15.33 0.73
CA ILE A 110 7.34 15.39 0.58
C ILE A 110 7.87 16.24 1.73
N CYS A 111 8.78 15.68 2.51
CA CYS A 111 9.38 16.37 3.64
C CYS A 111 10.46 17.33 3.15
N THR A 112 10.19 18.63 3.22
CA THR A 112 11.10 19.70 2.78
C THR A 112 12.09 20.15 3.87
N SER A 113 11.92 19.69 5.10
CA SER A 113 12.77 20.08 6.24
C SER A 113 12.95 18.94 7.22
N MET A 114 14.02 19.01 8.02
CA MET A 114 14.30 18.10 9.13
C MET A 114 13.13 18.04 10.12
N LYS A 115 12.56 19.19 10.47
CA LYS A 115 11.42 19.27 11.38
C LYS A 115 10.22 18.48 10.84
N MET A 116 9.97 18.56 9.53
CA MET A 116 8.87 17.82 8.90
C MET A 116 9.15 16.33 8.85
N ARG A 117 10.41 15.91 8.57
CA ARG A 117 10.81 14.49 8.63
C ARG A 117 10.60 13.89 10.02
N LYS A 118 11.10 14.58 11.08
CA LYS A 118 10.92 14.13 12.48
C LYS A 118 9.44 14.01 12.85
N ARG A 119 8.61 14.97 12.42
CA ARG A 119 7.15 14.94 12.67
C ARG A 119 6.50 13.76 11.96
N MET A 120 6.79 13.54 10.69
CA MET A 120 6.26 12.44 9.91
C MET A 120 6.70 11.09 10.47
N ALA A 121 7.98 10.92 10.74
CA ALA A 121 8.53 9.70 11.32
C ALA A 121 7.93 9.41 12.70
N GLY A 122 7.83 10.41 13.56
CA GLY A 122 7.16 10.28 14.86
C GLY A 122 5.74 9.77 14.71
N ARG A 123 4.98 10.37 13.79
CA ARG A 123 3.60 9.96 13.51
C ARG A 123 3.48 8.51 13.03
N LEU A 124 4.31 8.10 12.06
CA LEU A 124 4.36 6.74 11.56
C LEU A 124 4.70 5.74 12.67
N ARG A 125 5.66 6.10 13.54
CA ARG A 125 6.06 5.27 14.67
C ARG A 125 4.95 5.11 15.69
N ASP A 126 4.25 6.19 16.02
CA ASP A 126 3.17 6.16 17.02
C ASP A 126 1.99 5.33 16.52
N GLU A 127 1.53 5.56 15.28
CA GLU A 127 0.45 4.76 14.69
C GLU A 127 0.89 3.31 14.45
N GLY A 128 2.15 3.05 14.09
CA GLY A 128 2.70 1.70 13.99
C GLY A 128 2.67 0.95 15.33
N LYS A 129 2.99 1.64 16.44
CA LYS A 129 2.85 1.07 17.79
C LYS A 129 1.39 0.78 18.14
N GLN A 130 0.48 1.66 17.78
CA GLN A 130 -0.96 1.45 18.01
C GLN A 130 -1.48 0.25 17.22
N ILE A 131 -1.06 0.08 15.95
CA ILE A 131 -1.37 -1.11 15.14
C ILE A 131 -0.87 -2.38 15.85
N LYS A 132 0.39 -2.37 16.28
CA LYS A 132 0.98 -3.51 17.00
C LYS A 132 0.20 -3.87 18.26
N VAL A 133 -0.18 -2.89 19.08
CA VAL A 133 -0.97 -3.12 20.31
C VAL A 133 -2.35 -3.66 19.95
N LEU A 134 -3.04 -3.05 18.99
CA LEU A 134 -4.36 -3.49 18.53
C LEU A 134 -4.34 -4.99 18.12
N PHE A 135 -3.42 -5.39 17.26
CA PHE A 135 -3.38 -6.74 16.75
C PHE A 135 -2.79 -7.75 17.74
N LYS A 136 -1.96 -7.31 18.69
CA LYS A 136 -1.58 -8.13 19.84
C LYS A 136 -2.79 -8.45 20.74
N ASP A 137 -3.63 -7.45 21.01
CA ASP A 137 -4.86 -7.61 21.83
C ASP A 137 -5.90 -8.51 21.12
N LEU A 138 -5.87 -8.56 19.80
CA LEU A 138 -6.68 -9.45 18.98
C LEU A 138 -6.03 -10.83 18.76
N GLU A 139 -4.86 -11.09 19.37
CA GLU A 139 -4.12 -12.34 19.26
C GLU A 139 -3.70 -12.71 17.83
N SER A 140 -3.26 -11.72 17.05
CA SER A 140 -2.80 -11.95 15.68
C SER A 140 -1.55 -12.83 15.63
N PRO A 141 -1.53 -13.87 14.79
CA PRO A 141 -0.33 -14.68 14.58
C PRO A 141 0.70 -13.99 13.66
N SER A 142 0.38 -12.82 13.09
CA SER A 142 1.17 -12.14 12.05
C SER A 142 2.02 -10.99 12.60
N SER A 143 2.64 -11.16 13.77
CA SER A 143 3.48 -10.12 14.42
C SER A 143 4.69 -9.68 13.57
N TRP A 144 5.09 -10.45 12.56
CA TRP A 144 6.13 -10.09 11.61
C TRP A 144 5.82 -8.84 10.79
N LEU A 145 4.54 -8.43 10.72
CA LEU A 145 4.10 -7.20 10.05
C LEU A 145 4.44 -5.92 10.82
N ASP A 146 4.65 -6.03 12.13
CA ASP A 146 4.76 -4.89 13.04
C ASP A 146 5.97 -3.99 12.79
N SER A 147 7.05 -4.54 12.20
CA SER A 147 8.30 -3.81 11.94
C SER A 147 8.25 -2.93 10.69
N ALA A 148 7.34 -3.20 9.74
CA ALA A 148 7.33 -2.53 8.44
C ALA A 148 7.25 -1.00 8.54
N LEU A 149 6.33 -0.47 9.35
CA LEU A 149 6.18 0.98 9.54
C LEU A 149 7.34 1.59 10.36
N SER A 150 7.93 0.80 11.27
CA SER A 150 9.08 1.23 12.05
C SER A 150 10.29 1.49 11.15
N HIS A 151 10.65 0.55 10.27
CA HIS A 151 11.74 0.71 9.31
C HIS A 151 11.54 1.92 8.39
N ILE A 152 10.33 2.10 7.86
CA ILE A 152 10.03 3.28 7.02
C ILE A 152 10.19 4.57 7.82
N SER A 153 9.72 4.60 9.06
CA SER A 153 9.88 5.73 9.97
C SER A 153 11.35 6.08 10.19
N GLU A 154 12.20 5.08 10.44
CA GLU A 154 13.65 5.28 10.62
C GLU A 154 14.29 5.80 9.34
N ILE A 155 14.03 5.22 8.17
CA ILE A 155 14.56 5.71 6.88
C ILE A 155 14.19 7.18 6.64
N ILE A 156 12.99 7.61 7.03
CA ILE A 156 12.54 8.99 6.85
C ILE A 156 13.29 9.94 7.78
N GLN A 157 13.57 9.57 9.03
CA GLN A 157 14.17 10.48 10.01
C GLN A 157 15.69 10.52 10.03
N LEU A 158 16.37 9.40 9.71
CA LEU A 158 17.83 9.31 9.72
C LEU A 158 18.47 10.40 8.85
N GLU A 159 19.63 10.92 9.26
CA GLU A 159 20.24 12.08 8.62
C GLU A 159 21.31 11.72 7.62
N ASP A 160 22.17 10.77 7.97
CA ASP A 160 23.33 10.38 7.17
C ASP A 160 23.04 9.17 6.25
N VAL A 161 23.73 9.15 5.12
CA VAL A 161 23.55 8.11 4.10
C VAL A 161 23.92 6.72 4.60
N PRO A 162 25.03 6.50 5.33
CA PRO A 162 25.36 5.16 5.83
C PRO A 162 24.30 4.57 6.75
N SER A 163 23.74 5.37 7.67
CA SER A 163 22.65 4.91 8.55
C SER A 163 21.39 4.54 7.75
N ILE A 164 21.05 5.31 6.72
CA ILE A 164 19.94 5.02 5.83
C ILE A 164 20.18 3.73 5.04
N GLN A 165 21.40 3.53 4.55
CA GLN A 165 21.79 2.29 3.84
C GLN A 165 21.63 1.06 4.75
N MET A 166 22.09 1.16 5.99
CA MET A 166 21.95 0.07 6.97
C MET A 166 20.48 -0.25 7.22
N GLU A 167 19.65 0.75 7.44
CA GLU A 167 18.20 0.56 7.70
C GLU A 167 17.47 0.00 6.49
N VAL A 168 17.78 0.44 5.28
CA VAL A 168 17.27 -0.16 4.04
C VAL A 168 17.72 -1.62 3.92
N GLY A 169 18.95 -1.94 4.27
CA GLY A 169 19.44 -3.32 4.30
C GLY A 169 18.65 -4.22 5.25
N ILE A 170 18.30 -3.71 6.44
CA ILE A 170 17.45 -4.42 7.40
C ILE A 170 16.04 -4.63 6.84
N LEU A 171 15.42 -3.57 6.32
CA LEU A 171 14.09 -3.63 5.71
C LEU A 171 14.00 -4.69 4.61
N VAL A 172 14.99 -4.74 3.70
CA VAL A 172 14.98 -5.69 2.57
C VAL A 172 15.18 -7.14 3.04
N ARG A 173 15.95 -7.37 4.11
CA ARG A 173 16.13 -8.70 4.70
C ARG A 173 14.89 -9.20 5.42
N GLU A 174 14.19 -8.32 6.14
CA GLU A 174 12.95 -8.69 6.83
C GLU A 174 11.77 -8.86 5.86
N PHE A 175 11.74 -8.05 4.80
CA PHE A 175 10.72 -8.05 3.75
C PHE A 175 11.35 -8.29 2.38
N PRO A 176 11.64 -9.53 2.02
CA PRO A 176 12.37 -9.85 0.77
C PRO A 176 11.62 -9.50 -0.52
N ASP A 177 10.35 -9.13 -0.43
CA ASP A 177 9.55 -8.61 -1.55
C ASP A 177 9.61 -7.08 -1.73
N VAL A 178 10.39 -6.37 -0.91
CA VAL A 178 10.76 -4.97 -1.14
C VAL A 178 11.61 -4.88 -2.41
N ARG A 179 11.32 -3.89 -3.25
CA ARG A 179 12.04 -3.62 -4.51
C ARG A 179 12.50 -2.17 -4.56
N LYS A 180 13.44 -1.87 -5.46
CA LYS A 180 13.97 -0.50 -5.69
C LYS A 180 12.88 0.56 -5.76
N LYS A 181 11.75 0.27 -6.39
CA LYS A 181 10.61 1.20 -6.50
C LYS A 181 10.05 1.63 -5.15
N HIS A 182 9.96 0.70 -4.18
CA HIS A 182 9.45 0.98 -2.84
C HIS A 182 10.42 1.88 -2.07
N VAL A 183 11.71 1.52 -2.07
CA VAL A 183 12.75 2.34 -1.42
C VAL A 183 12.84 3.73 -2.08
N SER A 184 12.79 3.80 -3.41
CA SER A 184 12.77 5.08 -4.13
C SER A 184 11.58 5.96 -3.74
N ALA A 185 10.39 5.38 -3.53
CA ALA A 185 9.21 6.10 -3.06
C ALA A 185 9.43 6.66 -1.63
N ILE A 186 10.02 5.88 -0.73
CA ILE A 186 10.34 6.34 0.64
C ILE A 186 11.35 7.49 0.60
N LEU A 187 12.39 7.39 -0.24
CA LEU A 187 13.37 8.46 -0.42
C LEU A 187 12.78 9.74 -1.01
N ASN A 188 11.74 9.61 -1.88
CA ASN A 188 10.99 10.77 -2.37
C ASN A 188 10.23 11.46 -1.24
N ILE A 189 9.53 10.70 -0.40
CA ILE A 189 8.80 11.22 0.77
C ILE A 189 9.75 11.92 1.73
N ARG A 190 10.92 11.31 1.97
CA ARG A 190 11.98 11.91 2.79
C ARG A 190 12.50 13.25 2.23
N GLY A 191 12.28 13.52 0.93
CA GLY A 191 12.77 14.72 0.26
C GLY A 191 14.26 14.64 -0.11
N MET A 192 14.79 13.42 -0.34
CA MET A 192 16.16 13.23 -0.80
C MET A 192 16.27 13.54 -2.29
N THR A 193 16.96 14.61 -2.64
CA THR A 193 17.09 15.12 -4.03
C THR A 193 18.39 14.73 -4.71
N ARG A 194 19.47 14.50 -3.93
CA ARG A 194 20.79 14.20 -4.46
C ARG A 194 20.83 12.81 -5.09
N GLN A 195 20.99 12.77 -6.41
CA GLN A 195 20.91 11.50 -7.17
C GLN A 195 22.03 10.52 -6.81
N ALA A 196 23.26 11.01 -6.53
CA ALA A 196 24.37 10.15 -6.11
C ALA A 196 24.03 9.39 -4.82
N GLU A 197 23.64 10.11 -3.76
CA GLU A 197 23.26 9.52 -2.47
C GLU A 197 22.09 8.54 -2.61
N ARG A 198 21.07 8.89 -3.45
CA ARG A 198 19.95 7.99 -3.73
C ARG A 198 20.41 6.71 -4.40
N GLN A 199 21.32 6.82 -5.37
CA GLN A 199 21.81 5.66 -6.11
C GLN A 199 22.62 4.73 -5.20
N GLU A 200 23.43 5.26 -4.30
CA GLU A 200 24.15 4.48 -3.29
C GLU A 200 23.21 3.66 -2.43
N ILE A 201 22.11 4.28 -1.94
CA ILE A 201 21.10 3.57 -1.14
C ILE A 201 20.36 2.51 -1.97
N LEU A 202 19.99 2.83 -3.21
CA LEU A 202 19.26 1.90 -4.08
C LEU A 202 20.11 0.71 -4.55
N ASN A 203 21.44 0.86 -4.57
CA ASN A 203 22.36 -0.24 -4.88
C ASN A 203 22.31 -1.33 -3.81
N ILE A 204 22.11 -0.99 -2.52
CA ILE A 204 21.95 -1.97 -1.45
C ILE A 204 20.84 -2.97 -1.77
N VAL A 205 19.70 -2.49 -2.28
CA VAL A 205 18.58 -3.37 -2.67
C VAL A 205 19.01 -4.33 -3.77
N LYS A 206 19.72 -3.81 -4.78
CA LYS A 206 20.22 -4.61 -5.91
C LYS A 206 21.26 -5.65 -5.47
N ASP A 207 22.14 -5.27 -4.55
CA ASP A 207 23.21 -6.14 -4.06
C ASP A 207 22.63 -7.30 -3.25
N ILE A 208 21.62 -7.03 -2.41
CA ILE A 208 20.91 -8.08 -1.68
C ILE A 208 20.13 -8.99 -2.63
N GLU A 209 19.42 -8.43 -3.62
CA GLU A 209 18.71 -9.21 -4.66
C GLU A 209 19.66 -10.13 -5.44
N ASN A 210 20.90 -9.71 -5.68
CA ASN A 210 21.90 -10.51 -6.38
C ASN A 210 22.59 -11.55 -5.49
N CYS A 211 22.74 -11.28 -4.18
CA CYS A 211 23.38 -12.21 -3.23
C CYS A 211 22.48 -13.39 -2.88
N ASP A 212 21.16 -13.19 -2.88
CA ASP A 212 20.18 -14.26 -2.72
C ASP A 212 19.97 -15.00 -4.06
N ALA A 213 21.04 -15.65 -4.56
CA ALA A 213 21.04 -16.45 -5.79
C ALA A 213 20.24 -17.75 -5.62
N GLY A 214 18.99 -17.63 -5.32
CA GLY A 214 17.98 -18.66 -5.26
C GLY A 214 16.73 -18.05 -4.62
N PRO A 215 15.67 -17.76 -5.41
CA PRO A 215 14.42 -17.38 -4.78
C PRO A 215 13.91 -18.63 -4.06
N SER A 216 14.19 -18.70 -2.75
CA SER A 216 13.27 -19.46 -1.90
C SER A 216 11.91 -18.82 -2.19
N PRO A 217 10.94 -19.57 -2.75
CA PRO A 217 9.64 -19.02 -3.02
C PRO A 217 9.12 -18.49 -1.69
N LEU A 218 9.15 -17.16 -1.53
CA LEU A 218 8.47 -16.53 -0.41
C LEU A 218 7.09 -17.13 -0.39
N SER A 219 6.75 -17.82 0.68
CA SER A 219 5.40 -18.30 0.84
C SER A 219 4.52 -17.06 0.64
N ARG A 220 3.45 -17.17 -0.15
CA ARG A 220 2.50 -16.08 -0.37
C ARG A 220 2.07 -15.42 0.93
N ASP A 221 2.15 -16.18 2.03
CA ASP A 221 1.78 -15.76 3.37
C ASP A 221 2.72 -14.71 3.97
N ARG A 222 3.92 -14.50 3.40
CA ARG A 222 4.89 -13.47 3.82
C ARG A 222 5.13 -12.36 2.80
N ALA A 223 4.41 -12.35 1.68
CA ALA A 223 4.45 -11.25 0.73
C ALA A 223 3.61 -10.08 1.26
N LEU A 224 4.19 -8.88 1.34
CA LEU A 224 3.55 -7.65 1.78
C LEU A 224 3.71 -6.53 0.76
N PHE A 225 4.95 -6.21 0.38
CA PHE A 225 5.28 -5.09 -0.50
C PHE A 225 4.95 -5.36 -1.96
N SER A 226 4.99 -6.61 -2.41
CA SER A 226 4.63 -6.98 -3.79
C SER A 226 3.19 -6.60 -4.16
N GLU A 227 2.30 -6.51 -3.18
CA GLU A 227 0.90 -6.10 -3.37
C GLU A 227 0.69 -4.60 -3.22
N VAL A 228 1.73 -3.85 -2.87
CA VAL A 228 1.67 -2.40 -2.72
C VAL A 228 2.11 -1.73 -4.02
N PRO A 229 1.18 -1.15 -4.81
CA PRO A 229 1.56 -0.40 -5.99
C PRO A 229 2.28 0.88 -5.57
N VAL A 230 3.39 1.16 -6.25
CA VAL A 230 4.03 2.46 -6.17
C VAL A 230 3.52 3.27 -7.36
N THR A 231 2.91 4.42 -7.08
CA THR A 231 2.52 5.34 -8.14
C THR A 231 3.79 5.83 -8.81
N SER A 232 3.98 5.47 -10.08
CA SER A 232 5.11 5.94 -10.91
C SER A 232 4.89 7.39 -11.37
N GLU A 233 4.18 8.19 -10.59
CA GLU A 233 4.32 9.62 -10.76
C GLU A 233 5.77 9.92 -10.38
N VAL A 234 6.58 10.02 -11.43
CA VAL A 234 7.85 10.70 -11.40
C VAL A 234 7.50 12.13 -10.97
N HIS A 235 7.35 12.36 -9.67
CA HIS A 235 7.61 13.65 -9.13
C HIS A 235 9.12 13.82 -9.29
N CYS A 236 9.51 14.06 -10.55
CA CYS A 236 10.75 14.75 -10.82
C CYS A 236 10.66 15.98 -9.95
N LEU A 237 11.59 16.11 -9.01
CA LEU A 237 11.81 17.30 -8.19
C LEU A 237 12.20 18.53 -9.06
N ASN A 238 12.07 18.44 -10.36
CA ASN A 238 11.94 19.50 -11.33
C ASN A 238 10.49 20.00 -11.38
N VAL A 239 10.00 20.46 -10.22
CA VAL A 239 8.67 21.13 -10.13
C VAL A 239 8.58 22.33 -11.06
N GLY A 240 9.71 22.87 -11.56
CA GLY A 240 9.75 23.91 -12.57
C GLY A 240 9.45 23.42 -14.00
N LEU A 241 10.00 22.27 -14.41
CA LEU A 241 9.89 21.82 -15.80
C LEU A 241 8.57 21.11 -16.12
N SER A 242 7.96 20.40 -15.17
CA SER A 242 6.65 19.77 -15.44
C SER A 242 5.51 20.79 -15.55
N ARG A 243 5.58 21.93 -14.84
CA ARG A 243 4.62 23.04 -15.04
C ARG A 243 4.82 23.71 -16.40
N ILE A 244 6.07 23.84 -16.86
CA ILE A 244 6.38 24.41 -18.19
C ILE A 244 5.91 23.44 -19.30
N ALA A 245 6.11 22.14 -19.15
CA ALA A 245 5.65 21.15 -20.12
C ALA A 245 4.12 21.07 -20.23
N LEU A 246 3.39 21.17 -19.11
CA LEU A 246 1.92 21.20 -19.12
C LEU A 246 1.37 22.51 -19.70
N THR A 247 2.01 23.65 -19.41
CA THR A 247 1.63 24.93 -20.02
C THR A 247 1.99 24.99 -21.50
N ALA A 248 3.13 24.43 -21.92
CA ALA A 248 3.52 24.35 -23.34
C ALA A 248 2.57 23.44 -24.13
N SER A 249 2.13 22.28 -23.58
CA SER A 249 1.15 21.41 -24.22
C SER A 249 -0.23 22.09 -24.35
N SER A 250 -0.65 22.87 -23.35
CA SER A 250 -1.89 23.66 -23.41
C SER A 250 -1.79 24.81 -24.40
N CYS A 251 -0.62 25.45 -24.55
CA CYS A 251 -0.41 26.51 -25.53
C CYS A 251 -0.38 25.98 -26.98
N VAL A 252 0.19 24.78 -27.20
CA VAL A 252 0.22 24.19 -28.57
C VAL A 252 -1.17 23.75 -29.02
N SER A 253 -2.06 23.32 -28.14
CA SER A 253 -3.46 23.02 -28.49
C SER A 253 -4.29 24.28 -28.81
N ALA A 254 -3.90 25.47 -28.29
CA ALA A 254 -4.53 26.74 -28.59
C ALA A 254 -4.10 27.34 -29.96
N LEU A 255 -2.99 26.83 -30.55
CA LEU A 255 -2.44 27.31 -31.82
C LEU A 255 -2.90 26.50 -33.05
N ARG A 256 -3.88 25.63 -32.95
CA ARG A 256 -4.49 24.99 -34.11
C ARG A 256 -5.21 26.07 -34.92
N PRO A 257 -4.80 26.34 -36.21
CA PRO A 257 -5.44 27.34 -37.00
C PRO A 257 -6.90 26.94 -37.24
N ARG A 258 -7.82 27.82 -36.83
CA ARG A 258 -9.22 27.73 -37.25
C ARG A 258 -9.26 27.71 -38.77
N ARG A 259 -9.66 26.62 -39.37
CA ARG A 259 -10.01 26.55 -40.81
C ARG A 259 -11.04 27.66 -41.08
N ARG A 260 -10.60 28.70 -41.80
CA ARG A 260 -11.49 29.68 -42.37
C ARG A 260 -12.45 28.92 -43.31
N LYS A 261 -13.74 28.95 -43.00
CA LYS A 261 -14.77 28.62 -43.99
C LYS A 261 -14.70 29.69 -45.08
N THR A 262 -14.27 29.29 -46.25
CA THR A 262 -14.40 30.08 -47.47
C THR A 262 -15.88 30.28 -47.75
N ARG A 263 -16.35 31.53 -47.68
CA ARG A 263 -17.65 31.94 -48.19
C ARG A 263 -17.55 31.85 -49.73
N THR A 264 -18.38 31.03 -50.33
CA THR A 264 -18.70 31.09 -51.77
C THR A 264 -19.33 32.42 -52.10
N PRO A 265 -18.93 33.10 -53.23
CA PRO A 265 -19.57 34.30 -53.66
C PRO A 265 -20.97 33.97 -54.19
N VAL A 266 -21.92 34.75 -53.73
CA VAL A 266 -23.29 34.80 -54.29
C VAL A 266 -23.19 35.47 -55.68
N GLN A 267 -23.60 34.74 -56.70
CA GLN A 267 -23.79 35.24 -58.06
C GLN A 267 -25.03 36.13 -58.07
N GLU A 268 -24.85 37.45 -58.30
CA GLU A 268 -25.90 38.35 -58.64
C GLU A 268 -26.29 38.09 -60.10
N ASN A 269 -27.57 37.80 -60.33
CA ASN A 269 -28.18 37.86 -61.67
C ASN A 269 -28.74 39.24 -61.89
N PRO A 270 -28.38 39.90 -62.98
CA PRO A 270 -29.06 41.14 -63.45
C PRO A 270 -30.15 40.74 -64.41
N GLU A 271 -31.36 41.24 -64.21
CA GLU A 271 -32.53 41.43 -65.06
C GLU A 271 -33.76 41.38 -64.12
N GLU A 272 -34.62 42.34 -64.11
CA GLU A 272 -35.30 43.12 -65.18
C GLU A 272 -35.79 44.46 -64.65
N VAL A 273 -35.61 45.42 -65.54
CA VAL A 273 -36.37 46.72 -65.54
C VAL A 273 -37.63 46.52 -66.36
N LEU A 274 -38.78 46.74 -65.75
CA LEU A 274 -39.91 47.45 -66.33
C LEU A 274 -41.01 47.68 -65.30
#